data_623fe145a289843db95d3bffa0e7b72f
#
_entry.id   623fe145a289843db95d3bffa0e7b72f
#
_cell.length_a   1.000
_cell.length_b   1.000
_cell.length_c   1.000
_cell.angle_alpha   90.00
_cell.angle_beta   90.00
_cell.angle_gamma   90.00
#
_symmetry.space_group_name_H-M   'P 1'
#
loop_
_entity.id
_entity.type
_entity.pdbx_description
1 polymer ?
#
loop_
_entity_poly.entity_id
_entity_poly.type
_entity_poly.pdbx_seq_one_letter_code
_entity_poly.pdbx_strand_id
1 'polypeptide(L)'
;MKKIHAIVGGVAGGATAAARVRRLDESSEIIVFERGDYISYANCGLPYYIGETIKDWDNLFVQTEESFEARFNVDVRLRNEVLSIDREKKEIQVKDLLKNEVYTIKNDKLLLSPGAEPFKPNIPSIDDSRIFTLRNPEDTKKNKRLYNIKKC
;
A
#
# COMPACT_ATOMS: atom_id res chain seq x y z
N MET A 1 -8.37 -11.41 26.10
CA MET A 1 -8.41 -11.45 24.62
C MET A 1 -7.29 -10.56 24.09
N LYS A 2 -6.59 -10.96 23.05
CA LYS A 2 -5.60 -10.10 22.38
C LYS A 2 -6.32 -8.91 21.74
N LYS A 3 -5.75 -7.71 21.85
CA LYS A 3 -6.27 -6.54 21.14
C LYS A 3 -5.94 -6.64 19.66
N ILE A 4 -6.91 -6.30 18.82
CA ILE A 4 -6.75 -6.30 17.36
C ILE A 4 -6.58 -4.85 16.87
N HIS A 5 -5.42 -4.57 16.28
CA HIS A 5 -5.12 -3.31 15.62
C HIS A 5 -5.21 -3.49 14.11
N ALA A 6 -6.23 -2.89 13.50
CA ALA A 6 -6.37 -2.85 12.05
C ALA A 6 -5.71 -1.57 11.50
N ILE A 7 -4.91 -1.71 10.45
CA ILE A 7 -4.18 -0.60 9.82
C ILE A 7 -4.51 -0.60 8.33
N VAL A 8 -5.02 0.50 7.81
CA VAL A 8 -5.35 0.68 6.40
C VAL A 8 -4.23 1.44 5.72
N GLY A 9 -3.60 0.81 4.73
CA GLY A 9 -2.44 1.29 3.99
C GLY A 9 -1.11 0.83 4.60
N GLY A 10 -0.29 0.18 3.78
CA GLY A 10 0.95 -0.50 4.20
C GLY A 10 2.24 0.21 3.81
N VAL A 11 2.20 1.43 3.26
CA VAL A 11 3.42 2.07 2.75
C VAL A 11 4.16 2.83 3.87
N ALA A 12 4.02 4.14 3.98
CA ALA A 12 4.82 4.91 4.93
C ALA A 12 4.18 4.95 6.32
N GLY A 13 2.98 5.55 6.43
CA GLY A 13 2.30 5.75 7.71
C GLY A 13 1.91 4.45 8.40
N GLY A 14 1.28 3.54 7.65
CA GLY A 14 0.82 2.28 8.20
C GLY A 14 1.94 1.33 8.61
N ALA A 15 2.96 1.14 7.77
CA ALA A 15 4.12 0.31 8.12
C ALA A 15 4.86 0.86 9.35
N THR A 16 5.07 2.18 9.41
CA THR A 16 5.68 2.83 10.58
C THR A 16 4.85 2.63 11.84
N ALA A 17 3.53 2.79 11.73
CA ALA A 17 2.62 2.60 12.86
C ALA A 17 2.59 1.14 13.33
N ALA A 18 2.50 0.17 12.41
CA ALA A 18 2.54 -1.25 12.73
C ALA A 18 3.80 -1.63 13.52
N ALA A 19 4.96 -1.21 13.02
CA ALA A 19 6.24 -1.42 13.70
C ALA A 19 6.30 -0.74 15.08
N ARG A 20 5.67 0.44 15.23
CA ARG A 20 5.62 1.14 16.52
C ARG A 20 4.66 0.46 17.49
N VAL A 21 3.48 0.06 17.05
CA VAL A 21 2.51 -0.66 17.89
C VAL A 21 3.14 -1.95 18.43
N ARG A 22 3.82 -2.74 17.58
CA ARG A 22 4.48 -3.97 18.02
C ARG A 22 5.53 -3.73 19.11
N ARG A 23 6.31 -2.67 19.02
CA ARG A 23 7.30 -2.31 20.04
C ARG A 23 6.68 -1.88 21.38
N LEU A 24 5.43 -1.42 21.37
CA LEU A 24 4.71 -1.00 22.57
C LEU A 24 3.82 -2.09 23.16
N ASP A 25 3.37 -3.03 22.33
CA ASP A 25 2.50 -4.14 22.73
C ASP A 25 2.85 -5.38 21.90
N GLU A 26 3.64 -6.27 22.52
CA GLU A 26 4.05 -7.54 21.90
C GLU A 26 2.91 -8.55 21.79
N SER A 27 1.86 -8.39 22.60
CA SER A 27 0.77 -9.35 22.72
C SER A 27 -0.37 -9.09 21.72
N SER A 28 -0.48 -7.89 21.18
CA SER A 28 -1.57 -7.52 20.28
C SER A 28 -1.48 -8.23 18.93
N GLU A 29 -2.61 -8.41 18.29
CA GLU A 29 -2.72 -8.78 16.88
C GLU A 29 -2.71 -7.51 16.03
N ILE A 30 -1.85 -7.46 15.03
CA ILE A 30 -1.72 -6.31 14.12
C ILE A 30 -1.95 -6.80 12.70
N ILE A 31 -2.94 -6.22 12.03
CA ILE A 31 -3.30 -6.56 10.66
C ILE A 31 -3.15 -5.31 9.81
N VAL A 32 -2.36 -5.39 8.74
CA VAL A 32 -2.18 -4.32 7.76
C VAL A 32 -2.88 -4.69 6.46
N PHE A 33 -3.79 -3.86 6.01
CA PHE A 33 -4.51 -4.00 4.74
C PHE A 33 -3.91 -3.06 3.71
N GLU A 34 -3.37 -3.62 2.63
CA GLU A 34 -2.83 -2.87 1.51
C GLU A 34 -3.53 -3.31 0.21
N ARG A 35 -4.11 -2.35 -0.50
CA ARG A 35 -4.80 -2.65 -1.78
C ARG A 35 -3.85 -2.91 -2.94
N GLY A 36 -2.61 -2.44 -2.85
CA GLY A 36 -1.56 -2.66 -3.83
C GLY A 36 -0.81 -3.97 -3.64
N ASP A 37 0.20 -4.16 -4.49
CA ASP A 37 1.07 -5.33 -4.47
C ASP A 37 2.26 -5.20 -3.51
N TYR A 38 2.48 -4.02 -2.96
CA TYR A 38 3.73 -3.71 -2.25
C TYR A 38 3.47 -2.87 -1.02
N ILE A 39 4.20 -3.17 0.04
CA ILE A 39 4.31 -2.34 1.24
C ILE A 39 5.67 -1.63 1.27
N SER A 40 5.77 -0.64 2.13
CA SER A 40 7.06 -0.05 2.57
C SER A 40 8.03 0.29 1.44
N TYR A 41 7.56 0.88 0.36
CA TYR A 41 8.40 1.32 -0.75
C TYR A 41 8.69 2.82 -0.72
N ALA A 42 9.78 3.22 -1.36
CA ALA A 42 10.23 4.60 -1.49
C ALA A 42 9.46 5.34 -2.60
N ASN A 43 8.35 6.00 -2.25
CA ASN A 43 7.57 6.80 -3.21
C ASN A 43 8.43 7.83 -3.97
N CYS A 44 9.37 8.49 -3.27
CA CYS A 44 10.28 9.46 -3.87
C CYS A 44 11.31 8.82 -4.81
N GLY A 45 11.54 7.52 -4.72
CA GLY A 45 12.45 6.78 -5.59
C GLY A 45 11.87 6.43 -6.97
N LEU A 46 10.55 6.42 -7.11
CA LEU A 46 9.87 5.97 -8.32
C LEU A 46 10.31 6.74 -9.59
N PRO A 47 10.37 8.09 -9.60
CA PRO A 47 10.83 8.85 -10.76
C PRO A 47 12.32 8.58 -11.07
N TYR A 48 13.15 8.36 -10.05
CA TYR A 48 14.57 8.07 -10.23
C TYR A 48 14.81 6.68 -10.83
N TYR A 49 13.92 5.73 -10.57
CA TYR A 49 13.95 4.43 -11.25
C TYR A 49 13.56 4.55 -12.72
N ILE A 50 12.57 5.37 -13.07
CA ILE A 50 12.20 5.64 -14.46
C ILE A 50 13.38 6.30 -15.19
N GLY A 51 14.01 7.31 -14.58
CA GLY A 51 15.16 8.04 -15.11
C GLY A 51 16.49 7.31 -15.01
N GLU A 52 16.51 6.03 -14.59
CA GLU A 52 17.69 5.15 -14.53
C GLU A 52 18.80 5.60 -13.56
N THR A 53 18.51 6.51 -12.65
CA THR A 53 19.39 6.85 -11.51
C THR A 53 19.40 5.70 -10.50
N ILE A 54 18.23 5.16 -10.17
CA ILE A 54 18.09 3.89 -9.47
C ILE A 54 17.95 2.82 -10.54
N LYS A 55 18.92 1.92 -10.63
CA LYS A 55 18.98 0.90 -11.68
C LYS A 55 18.24 -0.37 -11.31
N ASP A 56 18.27 -0.71 -10.04
CA ASP A 56 17.72 -1.95 -9.53
C ASP A 56 16.32 -1.69 -8.93
N TRP A 57 15.35 -2.49 -9.36
CA TRP A 57 13.98 -2.45 -8.91
C TRP A 57 13.85 -2.68 -7.39
N ASP A 58 14.62 -3.62 -6.86
CA ASP A 58 14.55 -4.03 -5.47
C ASP A 58 15.00 -2.93 -4.51
N ASN A 59 15.83 -1.99 -4.99
CA ASN A 59 16.23 -0.83 -4.21
C ASN A 59 15.11 0.18 -3.94
N LEU A 60 13.93 0.00 -4.53
CA LEU A 60 12.74 0.80 -4.20
C LEU A 60 12.05 0.33 -2.93
N PHE A 61 12.29 -0.90 -2.48
CA PHE A 61 11.56 -1.50 -1.36
C PHE A 61 12.41 -1.47 -0.08
N VAL A 62 11.86 -0.84 0.95
CA VAL A 62 12.50 -0.80 2.27
C VAL A 62 12.29 -2.13 3.00
N GLN A 63 11.12 -2.73 2.82
CA GLN A 63 10.75 -4.05 3.36
C GLN A 63 9.84 -4.77 2.35
N THR A 64 9.99 -6.07 2.24
CA THR A 64 9.00 -6.94 1.61
C THR A 64 7.94 -7.36 2.63
N GLU A 65 6.81 -7.91 2.16
CA GLU A 65 5.77 -8.49 3.01
C GLU A 65 6.38 -9.49 3.99
N GLU A 66 7.09 -10.50 3.49
CA GLU A 66 7.67 -11.58 4.29
C GLU A 66 8.68 -11.05 5.32
N SER A 67 9.54 -10.11 4.92
CA SER A 67 10.53 -9.54 5.83
C SER A 67 9.89 -8.69 6.92
N PHE A 68 8.79 -8.00 6.60
CA PHE A 68 8.04 -7.19 7.54
C PHE A 68 7.28 -8.05 8.55
N GLU A 69 6.61 -9.10 8.07
CA GLU A 69 5.91 -10.08 8.90
C GLU A 69 6.88 -10.79 9.86
N ALA A 70 7.99 -11.31 9.35
CA ALA A 70 8.99 -11.98 10.13
C ALA A 70 9.62 -11.08 11.21
N ARG A 71 9.86 -9.81 10.88
CA ARG A 71 10.49 -8.86 11.79
C ARG A 71 9.57 -8.34 12.89
N PHE A 72 8.30 -8.10 12.54
CA PHE A 72 7.35 -7.39 13.41
C PHE A 72 6.18 -8.25 13.86
N ASN A 73 6.10 -9.51 13.44
CA ASN A 73 4.97 -10.40 13.74
C ASN A 73 3.62 -9.72 13.46
N VAL A 74 3.46 -9.21 12.25
CA VAL A 74 2.29 -8.48 11.74
C VAL A 74 1.67 -9.30 10.62
N ASP A 75 0.35 -9.41 10.57
CA ASP A 75 -0.38 -10.01 9.45
C ASP A 75 -0.52 -8.94 8.35
N VAL A 76 0.19 -9.09 7.23
CA VAL A 76 0.12 -8.18 6.09
C VAL A 76 -0.77 -8.80 5.02
N ARG A 77 -1.80 -8.07 4.63
CA ARG A 77 -2.74 -8.51 3.60
C ARG A 77 -2.66 -7.61 2.37
N LEU A 78 -1.82 -8.02 1.43
CA LEU A 78 -1.73 -7.38 0.12
C LEU A 78 -2.98 -7.68 -0.70
N ARG A 79 -3.31 -6.80 -1.65
CA ARG A 79 -4.50 -6.90 -2.48
C ARG A 79 -5.80 -6.99 -1.68
N ASN A 80 -5.82 -6.37 -0.53
CA ASN A 80 -6.98 -6.30 0.35
C ASN A 80 -7.41 -4.85 0.55
N GLU A 81 -8.57 -4.50 0.00
CA GLU A 81 -9.11 -3.14 0.04
C GLU A 81 -10.18 -3.01 1.13
N VAL A 82 -9.99 -2.07 2.04
CA VAL A 82 -11.02 -1.73 3.05
C VAL A 82 -12.09 -0.88 2.38
N LEU A 83 -13.31 -1.41 2.33
CA LEU A 83 -14.45 -0.78 1.65
C LEU A 83 -15.25 0.14 2.56
N SER A 84 -15.46 -0.28 3.82
CA SER A 84 -16.28 0.47 4.78
C SER A 84 -15.85 0.23 6.22
N ILE A 85 -16.27 1.14 7.09
CA ILE A 85 -15.98 1.12 8.53
C ILE A 85 -17.28 1.28 9.29
N ASP A 86 -17.60 0.30 10.15
CA ASP A 86 -18.66 0.38 11.14
C ASP A 86 -18.04 0.70 12.51
N ARG A 87 -18.16 1.96 12.92
CA ARG A 87 -17.55 2.44 14.18
C ARG A 87 -18.25 1.90 15.43
N GLU A 88 -19.56 1.65 15.36
CA GLU A 88 -20.34 1.17 16.49
C GLU A 88 -20.05 -0.29 16.78
N LYS A 89 -20.00 -1.12 15.73
CA LYS A 89 -19.65 -2.53 15.84
C LYS A 89 -18.14 -2.77 15.93
N LYS A 90 -17.33 -1.75 15.67
CA LYS A 90 -15.86 -1.86 15.54
C LYS A 90 -15.48 -2.91 14.50
N GLU A 91 -16.06 -2.79 13.32
CA GLU A 91 -15.86 -3.70 12.20
C GLU A 91 -15.45 -2.93 10.96
N ILE A 92 -14.64 -3.57 10.13
CA ILE A 92 -14.31 -3.12 8.79
C ILE A 92 -14.70 -4.19 7.79
N GLN A 93 -15.25 -3.76 6.64
CA GLN A 93 -15.44 -4.65 5.49
C GLN A 93 -14.22 -4.56 4.58
N VAL A 94 -13.68 -5.70 4.23
CA VAL A 94 -12.47 -5.83 3.42
C VAL A 94 -12.80 -6.68 2.19
N LYS A 95 -12.33 -6.24 1.03
CA LYS A 95 -12.40 -6.99 -0.22
C LYS A 95 -11.05 -7.58 -0.54
N ASP A 96 -10.97 -8.89 -0.62
CA ASP A 96 -9.85 -9.62 -1.24
C ASP A 96 -9.96 -9.44 -2.76
N LEU A 97 -9.06 -8.68 -3.35
CA LEU A 97 -9.06 -8.35 -4.77
C LEU A 97 -8.63 -9.53 -5.67
N LEU A 98 -7.94 -10.52 -5.11
CA LEU A 98 -7.55 -11.73 -5.85
C LEU A 98 -8.71 -12.71 -5.97
N LYS A 99 -9.41 -12.94 -4.86
CA LYS A 99 -10.55 -13.86 -4.79
C LYS A 99 -11.87 -13.19 -5.18
N ASN A 100 -11.91 -11.87 -5.20
CA ASN A 100 -13.12 -11.05 -5.36
C ASN A 100 -14.19 -11.34 -4.28
N GLU A 101 -13.75 -11.62 -3.07
CA GLU A 101 -14.58 -11.93 -1.91
C GLU A 101 -14.58 -10.78 -0.91
N VAL A 102 -15.70 -10.57 -0.23
CA VAL A 102 -15.82 -9.57 0.84
C VAL A 102 -15.96 -10.28 2.17
N TYR A 103 -15.18 -9.84 3.15
CA TYR A 103 -15.22 -10.36 4.51
C TYR A 103 -15.15 -9.24 5.54
N THR A 104 -15.49 -9.54 6.79
CA THR A 104 -15.53 -8.58 7.89
C THR A 104 -14.47 -8.91 8.93
N ILE A 105 -13.78 -7.88 9.43
CA ILE A 105 -12.80 -7.98 10.51
C ILE A 105 -13.24 -7.08 11.66
N LYS A 106 -13.30 -7.66 12.87
CA LYS A 106 -13.43 -6.90 14.10
C LYS A 106 -12.11 -6.28 14.49
N ASN A 107 -12.14 -5.07 15.04
CA ASN A 107 -10.93 -4.39 15.50
C ASN A 107 -11.21 -3.60 16.78
N ASP A 108 -10.21 -3.52 17.67
CA ASP A 108 -10.26 -2.68 18.87
C ASP A 108 -9.75 -1.27 18.58
N LYS A 109 -8.81 -1.15 17.67
CA LYS A 109 -8.22 0.10 17.20
C LYS A 109 -8.08 0.07 15.68
N LEU A 110 -8.37 1.19 15.06
CA LEU A 110 -8.24 1.37 13.62
C LEU A 110 -7.34 2.58 13.34
N LEU A 111 -6.34 2.38 12.49
CA LEU A 111 -5.49 3.43 11.96
C LEU A 111 -5.73 3.56 10.46
N LEU A 112 -5.93 4.78 9.99
CA LEU A 112 -6.14 5.09 8.59
C LEU A 112 -4.93 5.80 8.00
N SER A 113 -4.28 5.17 7.03
CA SER A 113 -3.17 5.71 6.23
C SER A 113 -3.37 5.42 4.74
N PRO A 114 -4.54 5.75 4.15
CA PRO A 114 -4.89 5.32 2.80
C PRO A 114 -4.05 6.00 1.72
N GLY A 115 -3.26 7.00 2.07
CA GLY A 115 -2.48 7.80 1.13
C GLY A 115 -3.37 8.77 0.34
N ALA A 116 -2.99 9.02 -0.91
CA ALA A 116 -3.69 9.93 -1.83
C ALA A 116 -3.68 9.37 -3.25
N GLU A 117 -4.64 9.78 -4.06
CA GLU A 117 -4.68 9.52 -5.49
C GLU A 117 -4.25 10.76 -6.28
N PRO A 118 -3.63 10.60 -7.44
CA PRO A 118 -3.33 11.70 -8.33
C PRO A 118 -4.62 12.38 -8.79
N PHE A 119 -4.70 13.68 -8.59
CA PHE A 119 -5.81 14.47 -9.12
C PHE A 119 -5.58 14.72 -10.62
N LYS A 120 -6.57 14.39 -11.44
CA LYS A 120 -6.61 14.76 -12.85
C LYS A 120 -7.51 15.99 -13.01
N PRO A 121 -6.97 17.15 -13.42
CA PRO A 121 -7.79 18.34 -13.63
C PRO A 121 -8.72 18.14 -14.82
N ASN A 122 -9.88 18.82 -14.79
CA ASN A 122 -10.83 18.77 -15.90
C ASN A 122 -10.38 19.72 -17.04
N ILE A 123 -9.41 19.27 -17.82
CA ILE A 123 -8.89 19.98 -19.00
C ILE A 123 -9.03 19.10 -20.25
N PRO A 124 -9.14 19.71 -21.45
CA PRO A 124 -9.19 18.93 -22.69
C PRO A 124 -8.05 17.93 -22.80
N SER A 125 -8.35 16.73 -23.27
CA SER A 125 -7.40 15.65 -23.54
C SER A 125 -6.68 15.08 -22.31
N ILE A 126 -7.12 15.32 -21.06
CA ILE A 126 -6.48 14.78 -19.87
C ILE A 126 -6.47 13.24 -19.83
N ASP A 127 -7.41 12.61 -20.51
CA ASP A 127 -7.50 11.13 -20.59
C ASP A 127 -6.79 10.57 -21.84
N ASP A 128 -6.00 11.38 -22.55
CA ASP A 128 -5.16 10.89 -23.64
C ASP A 128 -4.19 9.82 -23.12
N SER A 129 -4.03 8.75 -23.91
CA SER A 129 -3.20 7.60 -23.56
C SER A 129 -1.70 7.92 -23.37
N ARG A 130 -1.27 9.12 -23.72
CA ARG A 130 0.10 9.64 -23.55
C ARG A 130 0.29 10.43 -22.27
N ILE A 131 -0.79 10.63 -21.49
CA ILE A 131 -0.74 11.32 -20.19
C ILE A 131 -0.75 10.28 -19.09
N PHE A 132 0.26 10.32 -18.24
CA PHE A 132 0.48 9.34 -17.18
C PHE A 132 0.53 10.01 -15.82
N THR A 133 0.09 9.27 -14.81
CA THR A 133 0.35 9.58 -13.41
C THR A 133 1.50 8.72 -12.91
N LEU A 134 2.13 9.16 -11.83
CA LEU A 134 3.17 8.40 -11.15
C LEU A 134 2.90 8.42 -9.64
N ARG A 135 2.26 7.36 -9.14
CA ARG A 135 1.87 7.29 -7.74
C ARG A 135 2.40 6.06 -7.03
N ASN A 136 2.48 4.94 -7.72
CA ASN A 136 2.77 3.62 -7.15
C ASN A 136 3.77 2.84 -8.03
N PRO A 137 4.23 1.65 -7.56
CA PRO A 137 5.11 0.79 -8.34
C PRO A 137 4.52 0.32 -9.67
N GLU A 138 3.21 0.12 -9.75
CA GLU A 138 2.51 -0.29 -10.97
C GLU A 138 2.58 0.81 -12.04
N ASP A 139 2.30 2.06 -11.65
CA ASP A 139 2.48 3.22 -12.52
C ASP A 139 3.93 3.32 -13.02
N THR A 140 4.87 3.08 -12.12
CA THR A 140 6.30 3.13 -12.42
C THR A 140 6.71 2.12 -13.48
N LYS A 141 6.26 0.88 -13.37
CA LYS A 141 6.50 -0.17 -14.38
C LYS A 141 5.92 0.22 -15.73
N LYS A 142 4.67 0.73 -15.73
CA LYS A 142 3.99 1.19 -16.94
C LYS A 142 4.75 2.34 -17.61
N ASN A 143 5.10 3.36 -16.84
CA ASN A 143 5.80 4.55 -17.34
C ASN A 143 7.21 4.19 -17.88
N LYS A 144 7.96 3.33 -17.18
CA LYS A 144 9.28 2.90 -17.63
C LYS A 144 9.23 2.11 -18.94
N ARG A 145 8.24 1.23 -19.14
CA ARG A 145 8.05 0.54 -20.41
C ARG A 145 7.89 1.51 -21.57
N LEU A 146 7.08 2.54 -21.37
CA LEU A 146 6.83 3.56 -22.40
C LEU A 146 8.05 4.45 -22.68
N TYR A 147 8.80 4.79 -21.64
CA TYR A 147 10.07 5.51 -21.77
C TYR A 147 11.09 4.73 -22.60
N ASN A 148 11.21 3.44 -22.38
CA ASN A 148 12.14 2.59 -23.10
C ASN A 148 11.75 2.41 -24.59
N ILE A 149 10.45 2.32 -24.90
CA ILE A 149 9.96 2.24 -26.30
C ILE A 149 10.33 3.51 -27.09
N LYS A 150 10.39 4.68 -26.45
CA LYS A 150 10.75 5.94 -27.09
C LYS A 150 12.26 6.16 -27.25
N LYS A 151 13.10 5.36 -26.61
CA LYS A 151 14.57 5.40 -26.74
C LYS A 151 15.09 4.56 -27.94
N CYS A 152 14.23 3.71 -28.51
CA CYS A 152 14.51 2.96 -29.74
C CYS A 152 13.95 3.73 -30.94
#